data_d149b9c237e16e1dad09d78e1bc7bebc
#
_entry.id   d149b9c237e16e1dad09d78e1bc7bebc
#
_cell.length_a   1.000
_cell.length_b   1.000
_cell.length_c   1.000
_cell.angle_alpha   90.00
_cell.angle_beta   90.00
_cell.angle_gamma   90.00
#
_symmetry.space_group_name_H-M   'P 1'
#
loop_
_entity.id
_entity.type
_entity.pdbx_description
1 polymer ?
#
loop_
_entity_poly.entity_id
_entity_poly.type
_entity_poly.pdbx_seq_one_letter_code
_entity_poly.pdbx_strand_id
1 'polypeptide(L)'
;MTAYDAPRFVVPDENLIPVDPYLTNLYEIPPSRMFIIKLSLKKYREKYGADAVTYDASQGDGGASLPGVAPEVLDRAHEMLKAHGTGYDFPYGTDAFRKAVIEQYWQLDPALGWGPQNVLAAVGGRDALVKAYTAMITLGTGRQGDVVITSRVPWISYNWGPYGIGANVLLAPGDEKSAWRYTADGIRAAVEFSEERGGRRVAGIIITSPDNPTGHTLSMDEQIALGKCALESGVAYVLYDWMYHYITETGPSDVNALLSAFEPAERDRIMILDGITKSMGASNVRNAHLLASASVIKLISSRASHGVIPHFQGQAVAMAAFEMGFGKAASNIIGPTNESRKVVRRFLTDHGYRFILGDGGYYAFVNVGPWMDAANMADSFALIEHLAADYGIAVVPGGAFSEEGDRWIRFSYALPPEITAQALERFHAGLKALE
;
A
#
# COMPACT_ATOMS: atom_id res chain seq x y z
N MET A 1 -5.93 -15.06 23.00
CA MET A 1 -6.13 -14.43 21.67
C MET A 1 -5.04 -13.39 21.53
N THR A 2 -4.08 -13.66 20.70
CA THR A 2 -3.03 -12.69 20.39
C THR A 2 -3.69 -11.54 19.63
N ALA A 3 -3.42 -10.29 20.01
CA ALA A 3 -3.99 -9.06 19.44
C ALA A 3 -3.66 -8.83 17.95
N TYR A 4 -3.52 -9.89 17.16
CA TYR A 4 -3.00 -9.86 15.80
C TYR A 4 -3.57 -10.89 14.85
N ASP A 5 -4.73 -11.41 15.18
CA ASP A 5 -5.46 -12.08 14.13
C ASP A 5 -5.74 -11.01 13.06
N ALA A 6 -5.03 -11.13 11.92
CA ALA A 6 -5.40 -10.36 10.73
C ALA A 6 -6.90 -10.55 10.51
N PRO A 7 -7.63 -9.55 9.98
CA PRO A 7 -9.02 -9.74 9.67
C PRO A 7 -9.10 -10.96 8.77
N ARG A 8 -9.62 -12.01 9.34
CA ARG A 8 -9.86 -13.25 8.63
C ARG A 8 -10.94 -12.95 7.61
N PHE A 9 -10.97 -13.76 6.59
CA PHE A 9 -12.20 -14.00 5.87
C PHE A 9 -13.26 -14.25 6.93
N VAL A 10 -13.99 -13.22 7.29
CA VAL A 10 -15.04 -13.35 8.29
C VAL A 10 -16.10 -14.21 7.64
N VAL A 11 -15.99 -15.52 7.85
CA VAL A 11 -17.17 -16.37 7.72
C VAL A 11 -18.11 -15.83 8.78
N PRO A 12 -19.25 -15.23 8.43
CA PRO A 12 -20.23 -14.92 9.42
C PRO A 12 -20.72 -16.26 9.93
N ASP A 13 -20.18 -16.75 11.01
CA ASP A 13 -20.91 -17.64 11.87
C ASP A 13 -22.17 -16.88 12.26
N GLU A 14 -23.34 -17.49 12.09
CA GLU A 14 -24.61 -16.90 12.48
C GLU A 14 -24.59 -16.43 13.95
N ASN A 15 -23.73 -17.04 14.77
CA ASN A 15 -23.46 -16.66 16.15
C ASN A 15 -22.44 -15.53 16.30
N LEU A 16 -21.71 -15.16 15.23
CA LEU A 16 -20.66 -14.13 15.22
C LEU A 16 -21.06 -12.88 14.43
N ILE A 17 -22.25 -12.83 13.84
CA ILE A 17 -22.84 -11.57 13.40
C ILE A 17 -23.50 -10.98 14.64
N PRO A 18 -22.80 -10.15 15.41
CA PRO A 18 -23.44 -9.49 16.55
C PRO A 18 -24.62 -8.68 16.01
N VAL A 19 -25.62 -8.51 16.82
CA VAL A 19 -26.73 -7.58 16.54
C VAL A 19 -26.18 -6.21 16.15
N ASP A 20 -24.95 -5.91 16.59
CA ASP A 20 -24.16 -4.77 16.15
C ASP A 20 -22.69 -5.18 15.87
N PRO A 21 -22.40 -5.81 14.70
CA PRO A 21 -21.05 -6.23 14.31
C PRO A 21 -20.06 -5.08 14.19
N TYR A 22 -20.59 -3.88 14.06
CA TYR A 22 -19.87 -2.64 13.92
C TYR A 22 -19.08 -2.28 15.19
N LEU A 23 -19.69 -2.37 16.35
CA LEU A 23 -19.01 -2.04 17.63
C LEU A 23 -17.92 -3.06 17.96
N THR A 24 -18.13 -4.33 17.67
CA THR A 24 -17.15 -5.39 17.92
C THR A 24 -15.87 -5.16 17.14
N ASN A 25 -15.96 -4.83 15.85
CA ASN A 25 -14.80 -4.60 14.98
C ASN A 25 -13.99 -3.37 15.41
N LEU A 26 -14.62 -2.32 15.92
CA LEU A 26 -13.91 -1.13 16.38
C LEU A 26 -13.01 -1.39 17.61
N TYR A 27 -13.37 -2.32 18.47
CA TYR A 27 -12.57 -2.68 19.64
C TYR A 27 -11.37 -3.58 19.29
N GLU A 28 -11.38 -4.25 18.16
CA GLU A 28 -10.40 -5.26 17.80
C GLU A 28 -9.30 -4.75 16.87
N ILE A 29 -9.29 -3.45 16.52
CA ILE A 29 -8.21 -2.87 15.70
C ILE A 29 -6.90 -2.90 16.49
N PRO A 30 -5.93 -3.79 16.13
CA PRO A 30 -4.70 -3.91 16.88
C PRO A 30 -3.72 -2.78 16.56
N PRO A 31 -2.86 -2.39 17.51
CA PRO A 31 -1.76 -1.49 17.20
C PRO A 31 -0.78 -2.16 16.22
N SER A 32 -0.18 -1.39 15.33
CA SER A 32 0.81 -1.92 14.38
C SER A 32 2.03 -2.50 15.10
N ARG A 33 2.32 -3.79 14.87
CA ARG A 33 3.54 -4.47 15.39
C ARG A 33 4.84 -4.05 14.71
N MET A 34 4.79 -3.27 13.66
CA MET A 34 5.99 -2.81 12.96
C MET A 34 7.02 -2.14 13.88
N PHE A 35 6.57 -1.53 14.99
CA PHE A 35 7.47 -0.93 15.97
C PHE A 35 8.21 -1.95 16.85
N ILE A 36 7.68 -3.16 17.05
CA ILE A 36 8.32 -4.22 17.84
C ILE A 36 9.63 -4.67 17.17
N ILE A 37 9.65 -4.71 15.84
CA ILE A 37 10.83 -5.09 15.06
C ILE A 37 12.02 -4.18 15.38
N LYS A 38 11.78 -2.86 15.50
CA LYS A 38 12.82 -1.89 15.88
C LYS A 38 13.34 -2.10 17.29
N LEU A 39 12.48 -2.51 18.23
CA LEU A 39 12.90 -2.84 19.59
C LEU A 39 13.80 -4.07 19.62
N SER A 40 13.55 -5.05 18.76
CA SER A 40 14.41 -6.24 18.66
C SER A 40 15.79 -5.92 18.08
N LEU A 41 15.90 -4.98 17.12
CA LEU A 41 17.22 -4.47 16.69
C LEU A 41 17.99 -3.74 17.82
N LYS A 42 17.29 -3.12 18.76
CA LYS A 42 17.92 -2.52 19.94
C LYS A 42 18.58 -3.60 20.82
N LYS A 43 17.93 -4.75 21.03
CA LYS A 43 18.50 -5.89 21.75
C LYS A 43 19.83 -6.37 21.13
N TYR A 44 19.93 -6.37 19.80
CA TYR A 44 21.18 -6.70 19.10
C TYR A 44 22.31 -5.76 19.48
N ARG A 45 22.08 -4.45 19.46
CA ARG A 45 23.08 -3.44 19.84
C ARG A 45 23.44 -3.50 21.32
N GLU A 46 22.50 -3.83 22.18
CA GLU A 46 22.77 -4.07 23.62
C GLU A 46 23.69 -5.28 23.82
N LYS A 47 23.55 -6.32 22.99
CA LYS A 47 24.34 -7.56 23.05
C LYS A 47 25.74 -7.43 22.42
N TYR A 48 25.85 -6.74 21.30
CA TYR A 48 27.08 -6.71 20.47
C TYR A 48 27.77 -5.35 20.44
N GLY A 49 27.26 -4.35 21.16
CA GLY A 49 27.79 -2.99 21.25
C GLY A 49 26.91 -1.98 20.48
N ALA A 50 26.93 -0.74 20.94
CA ALA A 50 26.12 0.34 20.38
C ALA A 50 26.39 0.59 18.88
N ASP A 51 27.64 0.36 18.45
CA ASP A 51 28.11 0.57 17.07
C ASP A 51 27.92 -0.68 16.19
N ALA A 52 27.31 -1.75 16.70
CA ALA A 52 27.05 -2.96 15.93
C ALA A 52 26.16 -2.66 14.73
N VAL A 53 26.63 -3.05 13.54
CA VAL A 53 25.93 -2.80 12.28
C VAL A 53 24.64 -3.59 12.22
N THR A 54 23.55 -2.90 11.98
CA THR A 54 22.21 -3.47 11.78
C THR A 54 21.64 -3.07 10.43
N TYR A 55 20.76 -3.92 9.89
CA TYR A 55 20.11 -3.70 8.62
C TYR A 55 18.59 -3.65 8.81
N ASP A 56 17.95 -2.55 8.41
CA ASP A 56 16.49 -2.41 8.48
C ASP A 56 15.85 -2.63 7.10
N ALA A 57 15.64 -3.90 6.77
CA ALA A 57 14.87 -4.34 5.60
C ALA A 57 13.36 -4.52 5.90
N SER A 58 12.86 -3.93 6.99
CA SER A 58 11.44 -3.94 7.34
C SER A 58 10.67 -2.77 6.74
N GLN A 59 11.33 -1.65 6.43
CA GLN A 59 10.68 -0.42 6.00
C GLN A 59 10.60 -0.28 4.48
N GLY A 60 9.40 -0.04 3.97
CA GLY A 60 9.18 0.43 2.61
C GLY A 60 9.25 1.96 2.55
N ASP A 61 10.39 2.52 2.89
CA ASP A 61 10.62 3.96 2.92
C ASP A 61 11.98 4.30 2.30
N GLY A 62 11.96 4.59 1.00
CA GLY A 62 13.18 4.97 0.29
C GLY A 62 13.84 6.21 0.87
N GLY A 63 13.09 7.17 1.38
CA GLY A 63 13.62 8.39 1.99
C GLY A 63 14.38 8.20 3.30
N ALA A 64 14.25 7.03 3.94
CA ALA A 64 15.01 6.70 5.15
C ALA A 64 16.43 6.17 4.84
N SER A 65 16.65 5.65 3.62
CA SER A 65 17.88 4.92 3.30
C SER A 65 18.51 5.31 1.96
N LEU A 66 17.76 5.98 1.09
CA LEU A 66 18.19 6.51 -0.21
C LEU A 66 18.19 8.05 -0.12
N PRO A 67 18.73 8.76 -1.13
CA PRO A 67 18.84 10.22 -1.05
C PRO A 67 17.52 10.99 -0.89
N GLY A 68 16.38 10.37 -1.23
CA GLY A 68 15.06 11.00 -1.07
C GLY A 68 14.80 12.12 -2.05
N VAL A 69 14.05 13.14 -1.60
CA VAL A 69 13.66 14.29 -2.42
C VAL A 69 14.89 15.12 -2.79
N ALA A 70 15.03 15.42 -4.09
CA ALA A 70 16.14 16.23 -4.58
C ALA A 70 16.13 17.65 -3.96
N PRO A 71 17.29 18.21 -3.58
CA PRO A 71 17.37 19.55 -2.98
C PRO A 71 16.69 20.63 -3.82
N GLU A 72 16.82 20.58 -5.14
CA GLU A 72 16.23 21.55 -6.06
C GLU A 72 14.69 21.54 -6.02
N VAL A 73 14.10 20.38 -5.76
CA VAL A 73 12.64 20.24 -5.55
C VAL A 73 12.25 20.91 -4.24
N LEU A 74 13.03 20.72 -3.17
CA LEU A 74 12.77 21.33 -1.86
C LEU A 74 12.93 22.86 -1.92
N ASP A 75 13.96 23.37 -2.61
CA ASP A 75 14.20 24.80 -2.79
C ASP A 75 13.02 25.43 -3.53
N ARG A 76 12.61 24.82 -4.64
CA ARG A 76 11.46 25.30 -5.42
C ARG A 76 10.15 25.27 -4.62
N ALA A 77 9.92 24.21 -3.86
CA ALA A 77 8.76 24.11 -2.97
C ALA A 77 8.77 25.20 -1.89
N HIS A 78 9.94 25.56 -1.37
CA HIS A 78 10.08 26.64 -0.41
C HIS A 78 9.74 28.02 -0.99
N GLU A 79 10.12 28.28 -2.23
CA GLU A 79 9.70 29.48 -2.96
C GLU A 79 8.17 29.55 -3.12
N MET A 80 7.56 28.42 -3.50
CA MET A 80 6.10 28.34 -3.61
C MET A 80 5.41 28.62 -2.27
N LEU A 81 5.94 28.06 -1.16
CA LEU A 81 5.43 28.31 0.18
C LEU A 81 5.49 29.79 0.58
N LYS A 82 6.59 30.47 0.30
CA LYS A 82 6.73 31.90 0.57
C LYS A 82 5.71 32.73 -0.21
N ALA A 83 5.46 32.36 -1.46
CA ALA A 83 4.51 33.07 -2.33
C ALA A 83 3.05 32.80 -1.92
N HIS A 84 2.74 31.57 -1.46
CA HIS A 84 1.38 31.16 -1.08
C HIS A 84 0.94 31.75 0.26
N GLY A 85 1.85 31.88 1.22
CA GLY A 85 1.56 32.33 2.58
C GLY A 85 1.03 31.20 3.48
N THR A 86 0.34 31.56 4.58
CA THR A 86 -0.01 30.65 5.67
C THR A 86 -1.51 30.58 5.98
N GLY A 87 -2.36 31.06 5.08
CA GLY A 87 -3.82 30.98 5.20
C GLY A 87 -4.34 29.54 5.01
N TYR A 88 -5.59 29.31 5.38
CA TYR A 88 -6.26 28.05 5.08
C TYR A 88 -6.54 27.90 3.59
N ASP A 89 -6.34 26.69 3.08
CA ASP A 89 -6.74 26.27 1.74
C ASP A 89 -8.09 25.55 1.74
N PHE A 90 -8.58 25.23 0.54
CA PHE A 90 -9.79 24.44 0.37
C PHE A 90 -9.56 22.98 0.80
N PRO A 91 -10.62 22.30 1.30
CA PRO A 91 -10.53 20.92 1.76
C PRO A 91 -10.14 19.90 0.70
N TYR A 92 -10.24 20.25 -0.57
CA TYR A 92 -9.82 19.41 -1.72
C TYR A 92 -8.41 19.72 -2.22
N GLY A 93 -7.71 20.68 -1.61
CA GLY A 93 -6.41 21.16 -2.04
C GLY A 93 -6.50 22.41 -2.91
N THR A 94 -5.35 22.99 -3.26
CA THR A 94 -5.27 24.19 -4.11
C THR A 94 -5.62 23.89 -5.56
N ASP A 95 -6.17 24.85 -6.27
CA ASP A 95 -6.47 24.71 -7.70
C ASP A 95 -5.18 24.51 -8.51
N ALA A 96 -4.07 25.14 -8.12
CA ALA A 96 -2.77 24.95 -8.73
C ALA A 96 -2.29 23.48 -8.63
N PHE A 97 -2.39 22.89 -7.45
CA PHE A 97 -2.02 21.48 -7.25
C PHE A 97 -2.92 20.54 -8.08
N ARG A 98 -4.22 20.74 -8.02
CA ARG A 98 -5.19 19.89 -8.75
C ARG A 98 -4.96 19.95 -10.26
N LYS A 99 -4.68 21.15 -10.79
CA LYS A 99 -4.32 21.35 -12.19
C LYS A 99 -3.00 20.67 -12.53
N ALA A 100 -1.97 20.81 -11.69
CA ALA A 100 -0.67 20.17 -11.90
C ALA A 100 -0.77 18.65 -11.90
N VAL A 101 -1.61 18.05 -11.05
CA VAL A 101 -1.88 16.61 -11.05
C VAL A 101 -2.44 16.14 -12.39
N ILE A 102 -3.39 16.86 -12.96
CA ILE A 102 -4.01 16.49 -14.24
C ILE A 102 -3.05 16.72 -15.42
N GLU A 103 -2.47 17.91 -15.52
CA GLU A 103 -1.75 18.34 -16.71
C GLU A 103 -0.29 17.91 -16.76
N GLN A 104 0.37 17.84 -15.59
CA GLN A 104 1.82 17.57 -15.55
C GLN A 104 2.14 16.17 -15.06
N TYR A 105 1.39 15.67 -14.06
CA TYR A 105 1.64 14.36 -13.49
C TYR A 105 0.98 13.25 -14.33
N TRP A 106 -0.34 13.22 -14.44
CA TRP A 106 -1.07 12.22 -15.17
C TRP A 106 -1.10 12.46 -16.69
N GLN A 107 -0.93 13.71 -17.13
CA GLN A 107 -1.09 14.12 -18.54
C GLN A 107 -2.41 13.54 -19.10
N LEU A 108 -3.48 13.79 -18.33
CA LEU A 108 -4.77 13.14 -18.57
C LEU A 108 -5.39 13.62 -19.86
N ASP A 109 -5.88 12.68 -20.68
CA ASP A 109 -6.56 12.99 -21.94
C ASP A 109 -7.86 13.76 -21.67
N PRO A 110 -8.01 14.98 -22.20
CA PRO A 110 -9.22 15.78 -22.04
C PRO A 110 -10.49 15.09 -22.58
N ALA A 111 -10.36 14.13 -23.52
CA ALA A 111 -11.49 13.39 -24.06
C ALA A 111 -12.16 12.47 -23.01
N LEU A 112 -11.46 12.16 -21.91
CA LEU A 112 -12.06 11.43 -20.79
C LEU A 112 -13.08 12.25 -19.99
N GLY A 113 -13.13 13.58 -20.18
CA GLY A 113 -14.04 14.48 -19.49
C GLY A 113 -13.69 14.74 -18.02
N TRP A 114 -12.56 14.20 -17.55
CA TRP A 114 -12.04 14.44 -16.21
C TRP A 114 -11.02 15.61 -16.23
N GLY A 115 -10.95 16.34 -15.12
CA GLY A 115 -10.08 17.51 -14.98
C GLY A 115 -9.77 17.80 -13.51
N PRO A 116 -9.35 19.03 -13.16
CA PRO A 116 -9.00 19.38 -11.79
C PRO A 116 -10.12 19.12 -10.76
N GLN A 117 -11.38 19.15 -11.15
CA GLN A 117 -12.54 18.83 -10.30
C GLN A 117 -12.58 17.35 -9.88
N ASN A 118 -11.81 16.50 -10.53
CA ASN A 118 -11.69 15.07 -10.26
C ASN A 118 -10.50 14.74 -9.33
N VAL A 119 -9.78 15.74 -8.83
CA VAL A 119 -8.61 15.56 -7.96
C VAL A 119 -8.91 16.04 -6.54
N LEU A 120 -8.50 15.25 -5.57
CA LEU A 120 -8.47 15.59 -4.16
C LEU A 120 -7.04 15.45 -3.62
N ALA A 121 -6.52 16.48 -2.98
CA ALA A 121 -5.30 16.40 -2.21
C ALA A 121 -5.54 15.69 -0.88
N ALA A 122 -4.53 14.94 -0.40
CA ALA A 122 -4.60 14.22 0.86
C ALA A 122 -3.27 14.31 1.64
N VAL A 123 -3.34 14.13 2.95
CA VAL A 123 -2.19 14.14 3.86
C VAL A 123 -1.51 12.76 3.86
N GLY A 124 -0.99 12.37 2.70
CA GLY A 124 -0.39 11.07 2.42
C GLY A 124 -1.42 9.98 2.12
N GLY A 125 -0.92 8.81 1.66
CA GLY A 125 -1.76 7.73 1.16
C GLY A 125 -2.78 7.18 2.17
N ARG A 126 -2.45 7.13 3.47
CA ARG A 126 -3.41 6.65 4.48
C ARG A 126 -4.62 7.56 4.66
N ASP A 127 -4.42 8.87 4.59
CA ASP A 127 -5.54 9.83 4.60
C ASP A 127 -6.39 9.67 3.34
N ALA A 128 -5.76 9.50 2.18
CA ALA A 128 -6.47 9.24 0.93
C ALA A 128 -7.28 7.93 0.98
N LEU A 129 -6.74 6.85 1.59
CA LEU A 129 -7.45 5.60 1.81
C LEU A 129 -8.69 5.76 2.67
N VAL A 130 -8.57 6.42 3.83
CA VAL A 130 -9.72 6.67 4.72
C VAL A 130 -10.81 7.46 3.99
N LYS A 131 -10.42 8.43 3.19
CA LYS A 131 -11.31 9.21 2.32
C LYS A 131 -11.99 8.34 1.26
N ALA A 132 -11.23 7.45 0.61
CA ALA A 132 -11.75 6.51 -0.38
C ALA A 132 -12.75 5.52 0.25
N TYR A 133 -12.41 4.91 1.38
CA TYR A 133 -13.33 4.01 2.11
C TYR A 133 -14.61 4.72 2.50
N THR A 134 -14.51 5.97 2.97
CA THR A 134 -15.66 6.80 3.31
C THR A 134 -16.58 7.02 2.11
N ALA A 135 -16.01 7.27 0.92
CA ALA A 135 -16.79 7.42 -0.30
C ALA A 135 -17.43 6.09 -0.73
N MET A 136 -16.71 4.99 -0.70
CA MET A 136 -17.21 3.64 -1.00
C MET A 136 -18.45 3.32 -0.17
N ILE A 137 -18.38 3.49 1.14
CA ILE A 137 -19.50 3.22 2.03
C ILE A 137 -20.64 4.21 1.79
N THR A 138 -20.35 5.51 1.72
CA THR A 138 -21.41 6.53 1.70
C THR A 138 -22.16 6.59 0.37
N LEU A 139 -21.43 6.56 -0.75
CA LEU A 139 -22.01 6.65 -2.10
C LEU A 139 -22.32 5.29 -2.70
N GLY A 140 -21.53 4.26 -2.36
CA GLY A 140 -21.68 2.94 -2.96
C GLY A 140 -22.87 2.18 -2.36
N THR A 141 -22.89 2.00 -1.07
CA THR A 141 -23.90 1.16 -0.41
C THR A 141 -24.79 1.93 0.55
N GLY A 142 -24.34 3.05 1.06
CA GLY A 142 -25.08 3.90 2.01
C GLY A 142 -25.27 3.28 3.39
N ARG A 143 -24.58 2.15 3.71
CA ARG A 143 -24.76 1.39 4.94
C ARG A 143 -23.43 1.07 5.61
N GLN A 144 -23.31 1.41 6.88
CA GLN A 144 -22.19 0.98 7.71
C GLN A 144 -22.21 -0.54 7.92
N GLY A 145 -21.03 -1.12 8.08
CA GLY A 145 -20.83 -2.55 8.19
C GLY A 145 -20.79 -3.30 6.85
N ASP A 146 -21.04 -2.62 5.73
CA ASP A 146 -20.81 -3.19 4.40
C ASP A 146 -19.30 -3.36 4.13
N VAL A 147 -18.95 -4.11 3.10
CA VAL A 147 -17.65 -4.76 2.95
C VAL A 147 -16.74 -4.02 1.98
N VAL A 148 -15.47 -3.93 2.32
CA VAL A 148 -14.38 -3.65 1.38
C VAL A 148 -13.58 -4.94 1.15
N ILE A 149 -13.45 -5.38 -0.11
CA ILE A 149 -12.67 -6.55 -0.48
C ILE A 149 -11.20 -6.17 -0.64
N THR A 150 -10.30 -7.00 -0.09
CA THR A 150 -8.85 -6.93 -0.29
C THR A 150 -8.29 -8.25 -0.79
N SER A 151 -7.01 -8.28 -1.25
CA SER A 151 -6.31 -9.52 -1.59
C SER A 151 -6.15 -10.42 -0.35
N ARG A 152 -5.77 -11.68 -0.56
CA ARG A 152 -5.66 -12.68 0.53
C ARG A 152 -4.52 -12.41 1.49
N VAL A 153 -3.44 -11.80 1.04
CA VAL A 153 -2.31 -11.33 1.85
C VAL A 153 -2.12 -9.84 1.60
N PRO A 154 -2.97 -8.97 2.17
CA PRO A 154 -2.98 -7.55 1.84
C PRO A 154 -2.07 -6.75 2.76
N TRP A 155 -1.73 -5.54 2.34
CA TRP A 155 -1.10 -4.60 3.26
C TRP A 155 -1.97 -4.34 4.49
N ILE A 156 -1.32 -4.24 5.66
CA ILE A 156 -1.98 -4.12 6.97
C ILE A 156 -3.04 -3.00 7.05
N SER A 157 -2.84 -1.88 6.33
CA SER A 157 -3.81 -0.79 6.33
C SER A 157 -5.07 -1.08 5.50
N TYR A 158 -5.02 -2.06 4.60
CA TYR A 158 -6.23 -2.54 3.92
C TYR A 158 -7.03 -3.46 4.82
N ASN A 159 -6.35 -4.23 5.69
CA ASN A 159 -6.99 -5.09 6.66
C ASN A 159 -7.76 -4.32 7.73
N TRP A 160 -7.18 -3.24 8.24
CA TRP A 160 -7.69 -2.57 9.43
C TRP A 160 -8.27 -1.19 9.17
N GLY A 161 -7.87 -0.55 8.07
CA GLY A 161 -8.34 0.81 7.73
C GLY A 161 -9.85 0.93 7.59
N PRO A 162 -10.54 0.02 6.88
CA PRO A 162 -12.00 0.09 6.73
C PRO A 162 -12.77 -0.01 8.05
N TYR A 163 -12.31 -0.81 9.02
CA TYR A 163 -12.93 -0.88 10.34
C TYR A 163 -12.95 0.47 11.06
N GLY A 164 -11.90 1.30 10.87
CA GLY A 164 -11.81 2.63 11.48
C GLY A 164 -12.90 3.61 11.02
N ILE A 165 -13.61 3.30 9.93
CA ILE A 165 -14.75 4.08 9.43
C ILE A 165 -16.06 3.29 9.47
N GLY A 166 -16.06 2.14 10.13
CA GLY A 166 -17.23 1.30 10.31
C GLY A 166 -17.62 0.44 9.12
N ALA A 167 -16.66 0.13 8.24
CA ALA A 167 -16.81 -0.90 7.23
C ALA A 167 -16.22 -2.22 7.73
N ASN A 168 -16.63 -3.33 7.12
CA ASN A 168 -15.99 -4.63 7.28
C ASN A 168 -14.98 -4.88 6.16
N VAL A 169 -14.08 -5.83 6.40
CA VAL A 169 -13.11 -6.29 5.40
C VAL A 169 -13.36 -7.75 5.06
N LEU A 170 -13.25 -8.07 3.78
CA LEU A 170 -13.29 -9.44 3.28
C LEU A 170 -12.03 -9.72 2.46
N LEU A 171 -11.30 -10.76 2.85
CA LEU A 171 -10.13 -11.23 2.08
C LEU A 171 -10.63 -12.13 0.94
N ALA A 172 -10.38 -11.73 -0.30
CA ALA A 172 -10.74 -12.56 -1.44
C ALA A 172 -10.00 -13.90 -1.42
N PRO A 173 -10.60 -14.99 -1.93
CA PRO A 173 -9.88 -16.23 -2.14
C PRO A 173 -8.60 -16.01 -2.97
N GLY A 174 -7.56 -16.70 -2.57
CA GLY A 174 -6.26 -16.70 -3.23
C GLY A 174 -5.38 -17.78 -2.64
N ASP A 175 -4.40 -18.24 -3.39
CA ASP A 175 -3.46 -19.26 -2.96
C ASP A 175 -2.01 -18.82 -3.20
N GLU A 176 -1.09 -19.57 -2.61
CA GLU A 176 0.34 -19.32 -2.72
C GLU A 176 0.87 -19.44 -4.16
N LYS A 177 0.26 -20.30 -5.00
CA LYS A 177 0.68 -20.49 -6.40
C LYS A 177 0.39 -19.25 -7.25
N SER A 178 -0.70 -18.56 -6.95
CA SER A 178 -1.09 -17.30 -7.58
C SER A 178 -0.45 -16.09 -6.93
N ALA A 179 0.43 -16.27 -5.93
CA ALA A 179 0.95 -15.19 -5.09
C ALA A 179 -0.18 -14.42 -4.37
N TRP A 180 -1.26 -15.12 -4.01
CA TRP A 180 -2.49 -14.58 -3.41
C TRP A 180 -3.16 -13.44 -4.19
N ARG A 181 -2.90 -13.37 -5.50
CA ARG A 181 -3.53 -12.39 -6.39
C ARG A 181 -5.02 -12.63 -6.52
N TYR A 182 -5.72 -11.57 -6.87
CA TYR A 182 -7.09 -11.71 -7.34
C TYR A 182 -7.18 -12.60 -8.58
N THR A 183 -8.23 -13.39 -8.61
CA THR A 183 -8.76 -13.99 -9.82
C THR A 183 -10.19 -13.52 -10.03
N ALA A 184 -10.69 -13.53 -11.25
CA ALA A 184 -12.09 -13.19 -11.52
C ALA A 184 -13.06 -14.06 -10.74
N ASP A 185 -12.77 -15.38 -10.63
CA ASP A 185 -13.58 -16.32 -9.84
C ASP A 185 -13.50 -16.00 -8.34
N GLY A 186 -12.33 -15.64 -7.83
CA GLY A 186 -12.15 -15.23 -6.44
C GLY A 186 -12.93 -13.96 -6.09
N ILE A 187 -12.99 -12.98 -7.00
CA ILE A 187 -13.80 -11.76 -6.81
C ILE A 187 -15.28 -12.12 -6.76
N ARG A 188 -15.77 -12.93 -7.73
CA ARG A 188 -17.17 -13.36 -7.75
C ARG A 188 -17.55 -14.13 -6.48
N ALA A 189 -16.71 -15.08 -6.07
CA ALA A 189 -16.93 -15.85 -4.85
C ALA A 189 -16.96 -14.98 -3.58
N ALA A 190 -16.11 -13.96 -3.51
CA ALA A 190 -16.10 -13.03 -2.38
C ALA A 190 -17.37 -12.16 -2.33
N VAL A 191 -17.87 -11.70 -3.48
CA VAL A 191 -19.12 -10.94 -3.56
C VAL A 191 -20.31 -11.81 -3.17
N GLU A 192 -20.47 -12.99 -3.78
CA GLU A 192 -21.51 -13.96 -3.46
C GLU A 192 -21.53 -14.30 -1.96
N PHE A 193 -20.37 -14.61 -1.40
CA PHE A 193 -20.24 -14.88 0.03
C PHE A 193 -20.70 -13.69 0.90
N SER A 194 -20.28 -12.47 0.55
CA SER A 194 -20.67 -11.27 1.30
C SER A 194 -22.18 -11.05 1.29
N GLU A 195 -22.82 -11.22 0.14
CA GLU A 195 -24.24 -10.95 -0.04
C GLU A 195 -25.13 -12.07 0.50
N GLU A 196 -24.84 -13.33 0.12
CA GLU A 196 -25.72 -14.45 0.47
C GLU A 196 -25.55 -14.92 1.92
N ARG A 197 -24.31 -14.98 2.41
CA ARG A 197 -24.03 -15.43 3.77
C ARG A 197 -23.85 -14.31 4.78
N GLY A 198 -23.24 -13.20 4.36
CA GLY A 198 -22.99 -12.04 5.20
C GLY A 198 -24.16 -11.08 5.28
N GLY A 199 -25.11 -11.12 4.36
CA GLY A 199 -26.18 -10.13 4.24
C GLY A 199 -25.63 -8.71 4.07
N ARG A 200 -24.40 -8.58 3.50
CA ARG A 200 -23.64 -7.34 3.36
C ARG A 200 -23.34 -7.09 1.90
N ARG A 201 -23.51 -5.86 1.45
CA ARG A 201 -23.11 -5.46 0.10
C ARG A 201 -21.62 -5.11 0.06
N VAL A 202 -21.04 -5.24 -1.11
CA VAL A 202 -19.62 -4.89 -1.32
C VAL A 202 -19.54 -3.43 -1.75
N ALA A 203 -19.05 -2.58 -0.84
CA ALA A 203 -18.88 -1.15 -1.06
C ALA A 203 -17.66 -0.83 -1.95
N GLY A 204 -16.64 -1.68 -1.92
CA GLY A 204 -15.47 -1.49 -2.75
C GLY A 204 -14.50 -2.66 -2.75
N ILE A 205 -13.57 -2.62 -3.70
CA ILE A 205 -12.41 -3.51 -3.79
C ILE A 205 -11.15 -2.67 -3.97
N ILE A 206 -10.03 -3.12 -3.41
CA ILE A 206 -8.72 -2.47 -3.56
C ILE A 206 -7.85 -3.33 -4.47
N ILE A 207 -7.41 -2.79 -5.58
CA ILE A 207 -6.45 -3.41 -6.51
C ILE A 207 -5.14 -2.64 -6.41
N THR A 208 -4.09 -3.30 -5.91
CA THR A 208 -2.78 -2.69 -5.69
C THR A 208 -1.77 -3.23 -6.70
N SER A 209 -1.05 -2.35 -7.38
CA SER A 209 0.02 -2.74 -8.31
C SER A 209 1.06 -1.61 -8.43
N PRO A 210 2.35 -1.89 -8.15
CA PRO A 210 2.91 -3.09 -7.50
C PRO A 210 2.38 -3.34 -6.08
N ASP A 211 2.26 -4.61 -5.69
CA ASP A 211 1.64 -5.03 -4.44
C ASP A 211 2.57 -4.95 -3.22
N ASN A 212 1.99 -4.78 -2.07
CA ASN A 212 2.61 -4.89 -0.76
C ASN A 212 1.78 -5.86 0.10
N PRO A 213 2.30 -7.03 0.52
CA PRO A 213 3.74 -7.34 0.72
C PRO A 213 4.42 -8.11 -0.41
N THR A 214 3.71 -8.64 -1.39
CA THR A 214 4.25 -9.66 -2.31
C THR A 214 5.22 -9.09 -3.35
N GLY A 215 5.18 -7.78 -3.60
CA GLY A 215 5.93 -7.14 -4.68
C GLY A 215 5.41 -7.46 -6.08
N HIS A 216 4.33 -8.24 -6.18
CA HIS A 216 3.78 -8.62 -7.48
C HIS A 216 3.29 -7.40 -8.25
N THR A 217 3.52 -7.40 -9.59
CA THR A 217 3.07 -6.34 -10.50
C THR A 217 2.04 -6.92 -11.47
N LEU A 218 0.88 -6.27 -11.58
CA LEU A 218 -0.16 -6.60 -12.55
C LEU A 218 0.06 -5.78 -13.82
N SER A 219 -0.12 -6.41 -14.98
CA SER A 219 -0.21 -5.68 -16.25
C SER A 219 -1.45 -4.78 -16.29
N MET A 220 -1.48 -3.81 -17.22
CA MET A 220 -2.66 -2.95 -17.41
C MET A 220 -3.89 -3.76 -17.77
N ASP A 221 -3.74 -4.77 -18.64
CA ASP A 221 -4.86 -5.64 -19.05
C ASP A 221 -5.41 -6.44 -17.86
N GLU A 222 -4.54 -6.95 -16.97
CA GLU A 222 -4.98 -7.62 -15.75
C GLU A 222 -5.72 -6.66 -14.82
N GLN A 223 -5.20 -5.45 -14.61
CA GLN A 223 -5.85 -4.45 -13.77
C GLN A 223 -7.23 -4.06 -14.31
N ILE A 224 -7.35 -3.83 -15.62
CA ILE A 224 -8.62 -3.52 -16.29
C ILE A 224 -9.59 -4.69 -16.15
N ALA A 225 -9.16 -5.92 -16.44
CA ALA A 225 -10.00 -7.11 -16.36
C ALA A 225 -10.55 -7.35 -14.95
N LEU A 226 -9.71 -7.18 -13.91
CA LEU A 226 -10.13 -7.30 -12.52
C LEU A 226 -11.14 -6.21 -12.13
N GLY A 227 -10.91 -4.96 -12.54
CA GLY A 227 -11.83 -3.86 -12.29
C GLY A 227 -13.20 -4.07 -12.95
N LYS A 228 -13.23 -4.49 -14.21
CA LYS A 228 -14.48 -4.83 -14.92
C LYS A 228 -15.21 -5.98 -14.24
N CYS A 229 -14.51 -7.06 -13.93
CA CYS A 229 -15.08 -8.19 -13.21
C CYS A 229 -15.69 -7.75 -11.86
N ALA A 230 -15.03 -6.89 -11.11
CA ALA A 230 -15.54 -6.38 -9.85
C ALA A 230 -16.85 -5.59 -10.05
N LEU A 231 -16.88 -4.66 -11.02
CA LEU A 231 -18.06 -3.85 -11.30
C LEU A 231 -19.25 -4.70 -11.80
N GLU A 232 -18.98 -5.67 -12.67
CA GLU A 232 -19.95 -6.63 -13.18
C GLU A 232 -20.51 -7.54 -12.07
N SER A 233 -19.70 -7.85 -11.07
CA SER A 233 -20.10 -8.66 -9.90
C SER A 233 -20.88 -7.87 -8.85
N GLY A 234 -21.14 -6.58 -9.04
CA GLY A 234 -21.92 -5.77 -8.10
C GLY A 234 -21.10 -4.96 -7.09
N VAL A 235 -19.77 -5.01 -7.14
CA VAL A 235 -18.90 -4.15 -6.31
C VAL A 235 -19.20 -2.67 -6.63
N ALA A 236 -19.48 -1.85 -5.63
CA ALA A 236 -19.89 -0.47 -5.87
C ALA A 236 -18.77 0.42 -6.41
N TYR A 237 -17.54 0.28 -5.88
CA TYR A 237 -16.37 1.06 -6.29
C TYR A 237 -15.12 0.20 -6.43
N VAL A 238 -14.24 0.56 -7.37
CA VAL A 238 -12.91 -0.01 -7.52
C VAL A 238 -11.87 1.06 -7.19
N LEU A 239 -10.98 0.78 -6.23
CA LEU A 239 -9.82 1.61 -5.90
C LEU A 239 -8.56 0.96 -6.44
N TYR A 240 -7.89 1.64 -7.34
CA TYR A 240 -6.52 1.30 -7.75
C TYR A 240 -5.55 2.06 -6.84
N ASP A 241 -4.78 1.34 -6.05
CA ASP A 241 -3.68 1.92 -5.27
C ASP A 241 -2.38 1.80 -6.06
N TRP A 242 -1.96 2.91 -6.63
CA TRP A 242 -0.78 3.02 -7.48
C TRP A 242 0.41 3.67 -6.79
N MET A 243 0.44 3.67 -5.47
CA MET A 243 1.50 4.32 -4.68
C MET A 243 2.93 3.89 -5.08
N TYR A 244 3.09 2.73 -5.71
CA TYR A 244 4.38 2.20 -6.16
C TYR A 244 4.55 2.19 -7.69
N HIS A 245 3.60 2.67 -8.48
CA HIS A 245 3.56 2.44 -9.92
C HIS A 245 4.74 3.06 -10.71
N TYR A 246 5.39 4.07 -10.17
CA TYR A 246 6.63 4.61 -10.74
C TYR A 246 7.87 3.77 -10.42
N ILE A 247 7.82 2.92 -9.39
CA ILE A 247 8.95 2.09 -8.97
C ILE A 247 8.85 0.76 -9.70
N THR A 248 9.04 0.78 -11.01
CA THR A 248 8.96 -0.39 -11.88
C THR A 248 10.11 -0.40 -12.89
N GLU A 249 10.40 -1.57 -13.45
CA GLU A 249 11.36 -1.73 -14.56
C GLU A 249 10.71 -1.43 -15.91
N THR A 250 9.38 -1.53 -16.00
CA THR A 250 8.61 -1.38 -17.25
C THR A 250 8.01 0.01 -17.45
N GLY A 251 8.20 0.92 -16.51
CA GLY A 251 7.60 2.25 -16.50
C GLY A 251 6.27 2.33 -15.73
N PRO A 252 5.75 3.55 -15.50
CA PRO A 252 4.55 3.77 -14.70
C PRO A 252 3.29 3.24 -15.39
N SER A 253 2.28 2.93 -14.59
CA SER A 253 0.94 2.57 -15.08
C SER A 253 0.32 3.72 -15.89
N ASP A 254 -0.38 3.40 -16.96
CA ASP A 254 -1.03 4.36 -17.86
C ASP A 254 -2.46 4.64 -17.40
N VAL A 255 -2.68 5.82 -16.82
CA VAL A 255 -4.00 6.26 -16.35
C VAL A 255 -5.00 6.45 -17.50
N ASN A 256 -4.52 6.88 -18.67
CA ASN A 256 -5.38 7.09 -19.83
C ASN A 256 -5.87 5.75 -20.39
N ALA A 257 -4.98 4.76 -20.47
CA ALA A 257 -5.37 3.40 -20.86
C ALA A 257 -6.37 2.80 -19.87
N LEU A 258 -6.12 2.94 -18.55
CA LEU A 258 -7.05 2.44 -17.54
C LEU A 258 -8.43 3.08 -17.70
N LEU A 259 -8.52 4.42 -17.64
CA LEU A 259 -9.81 5.11 -17.64
C LEU A 259 -10.56 5.00 -18.95
N SER A 260 -9.87 4.90 -20.09
CA SER A 260 -10.48 4.71 -21.41
C SER A 260 -11.13 3.32 -21.57
N ALA A 261 -10.70 2.34 -20.80
CA ALA A 261 -11.25 0.99 -20.84
C ALA A 261 -12.64 0.86 -20.19
N PHE A 262 -13.08 1.88 -19.43
CA PHE A 262 -14.35 1.90 -18.73
C PHE A 262 -15.33 2.87 -19.38
N GLU A 263 -16.59 2.46 -19.52
CA GLU A 263 -17.65 3.36 -19.93
C GLU A 263 -17.83 4.51 -18.93
N PRO A 264 -18.38 5.68 -19.33
CA PRO A 264 -18.49 6.84 -18.43
C PRO A 264 -19.14 6.53 -17.07
N ALA A 265 -20.22 5.74 -17.06
CA ALA A 265 -20.90 5.35 -15.82
C ALA A 265 -20.09 4.38 -14.94
N GLU A 266 -19.28 3.53 -15.54
CA GLU A 266 -18.33 2.66 -14.82
C GLU A 266 -17.15 3.47 -14.31
N ARG A 267 -16.62 4.38 -15.14
CA ARG A 267 -15.51 5.29 -14.77
C ARG A 267 -15.83 6.11 -13.54
N ASP A 268 -17.05 6.55 -13.36
CA ASP A 268 -17.50 7.27 -12.17
C ASP A 268 -17.37 6.44 -10.86
N ARG A 269 -17.21 5.13 -11.00
CA ARG A 269 -17.00 4.18 -9.89
C ARG A 269 -15.53 3.79 -9.71
N ILE A 270 -14.61 4.37 -10.48
CA ILE A 270 -13.18 4.16 -10.38
C ILE A 270 -12.56 5.25 -9.49
N MET A 271 -11.67 4.85 -8.62
CA MET A 271 -10.80 5.73 -7.84
C MET A 271 -9.35 5.30 -8.04
N ILE A 272 -8.44 6.26 -8.17
CA ILE A 272 -7.00 6.01 -8.28
C ILE A 272 -6.31 6.80 -7.18
N LEU A 273 -5.54 6.11 -6.36
CA LEU A 273 -4.76 6.69 -5.28
C LEU A 273 -3.28 6.65 -5.66
N ASP A 274 -2.63 7.81 -5.54
CA ASP A 274 -1.19 7.92 -5.71
C ASP A 274 -0.62 9.14 -4.97
N GLY A 275 0.72 9.28 -4.99
CA GLY A 275 1.42 10.40 -4.38
C GLY A 275 2.93 10.23 -4.41
N ILE A 276 3.61 11.22 -3.86
CA ILE A 276 5.08 11.27 -3.86
C ILE A 276 5.74 10.44 -2.75
N THR A 277 4.95 9.82 -1.88
CA THR A 277 5.42 9.14 -0.67
C THR A 277 6.47 8.08 -0.96
N LYS A 278 6.23 7.23 -1.96
CA LYS A 278 7.12 6.09 -2.26
C LYS A 278 8.08 6.40 -3.39
N SER A 279 7.57 6.90 -4.51
CA SER A 279 8.36 7.16 -5.71
C SER A 279 9.47 8.19 -5.51
N MET A 280 9.31 9.11 -4.55
CA MET A 280 10.32 10.13 -4.23
C MET A 280 10.96 9.94 -2.84
N GLY A 281 10.62 8.88 -2.09
CA GLY A 281 11.07 8.75 -0.70
C GLY A 281 10.58 9.88 0.21
N ALA A 282 9.40 10.43 -0.07
CA ALA A 282 8.85 11.63 0.56
C ALA A 282 7.83 11.28 1.67
N SER A 283 8.08 10.23 2.43
CA SER A 283 7.13 9.70 3.42
C SER A 283 6.72 10.73 4.48
N ASN A 284 7.62 11.61 4.88
CA ASN A 284 7.37 12.64 5.89
C ASN A 284 6.81 13.94 5.31
N VAL A 285 6.81 14.12 3.99
CA VAL A 285 6.22 15.29 3.32
C VAL A 285 4.69 15.26 3.39
N ARG A 286 4.10 14.08 3.55
CA ARG A 286 2.66 13.87 3.73
C ARG A 286 1.82 14.41 2.58
N ASN A 287 2.11 14.01 1.36
CA ASN A 287 1.31 14.32 0.18
C ASN A 287 0.88 13.05 -0.55
N ALA A 288 -0.37 13.02 -0.95
CA ALA A 288 -0.99 12.09 -1.89
C ALA A 288 -2.16 12.77 -2.58
N HIS A 289 -2.69 12.13 -3.60
CA HIS A 289 -3.94 12.55 -4.24
C HIS A 289 -4.83 11.36 -4.56
N LEU A 290 -6.12 11.66 -4.64
CA LEU A 290 -7.14 10.74 -5.13
C LEU A 290 -7.69 11.34 -6.42
N LEU A 291 -7.68 10.56 -7.50
CA LEU A 291 -8.34 10.84 -8.75
C LEU A 291 -9.64 10.05 -8.79
N ALA A 292 -10.79 10.72 -8.88
CA ALA A 292 -12.10 10.09 -8.81
C ALA A 292 -13.20 10.96 -9.45
N SER A 293 -14.41 10.44 -9.56
CA SER A 293 -15.55 11.22 -10.07
C SER A 293 -15.80 12.48 -9.23
N ALA A 294 -16.36 13.51 -9.87
CA ALA A 294 -16.68 14.77 -9.20
C ALA A 294 -17.64 14.61 -7.99
N SER A 295 -18.51 13.62 -8.04
CA SER A 295 -19.42 13.28 -6.92
C SER A 295 -18.65 12.77 -5.69
N VAL A 296 -17.66 11.91 -5.90
CA VAL A 296 -16.74 11.43 -4.84
C VAL A 296 -15.95 12.59 -4.25
N ILE A 297 -15.34 13.43 -5.10
CA ILE A 297 -14.57 14.59 -4.63
C ILE A 297 -15.44 15.55 -3.83
N LYS A 298 -16.67 15.84 -4.29
CA LYS A 298 -17.60 16.70 -3.59
C LYS A 298 -17.98 16.16 -2.20
N LEU A 299 -18.29 14.86 -2.11
CA LEU A 299 -18.61 14.24 -0.81
C LEU A 299 -17.43 14.37 0.17
N ILE A 300 -16.24 13.97 -0.29
CA ILE A 300 -15.06 13.94 0.57
C ILE A 300 -14.67 15.35 0.99
N SER A 301 -14.74 16.33 0.09
CA SER A 301 -14.45 17.74 0.40
C SER A 301 -15.37 18.31 1.50
N SER A 302 -16.67 17.99 1.43
CA SER A 302 -17.62 18.39 2.46
C SER A 302 -17.26 17.82 3.83
N ARG A 303 -16.81 16.57 3.90
CA ARG A 303 -16.37 15.92 5.14
C ARG A 303 -15.02 16.43 5.62
N ALA A 304 -14.07 16.65 4.72
CA ALA A 304 -12.75 17.18 5.04
C ALA A 304 -12.80 18.58 5.64
N SER A 305 -13.83 19.37 5.33
CA SER A 305 -14.09 20.67 5.95
C SER A 305 -14.29 20.61 7.48
N HIS A 306 -14.68 19.44 7.99
CA HIS A 306 -14.88 19.16 9.42
C HIS A 306 -13.81 18.19 9.98
N GLY A 307 -12.77 17.89 9.20
CA GLY A 307 -11.72 16.93 9.55
C GLY A 307 -10.33 17.43 9.15
N VAL A 308 -9.64 16.68 8.32
CA VAL A 308 -8.26 16.99 7.90
C VAL A 308 -8.26 17.75 6.57
N ILE A 309 -7.79 18.99 6.60
CA ILE A 309 -7.53 19.82 5.41
C ILE A 309 -6.07 19.56 4.98
N PRO A 310 -5.81 19.27 3.69
CA PRO A 310 -4.45 19.05 3.21
C PRO A 310 -3.65 20.35 3.26
N HIS A 311 -2.46 20.32 3.87
CA HIS A 311 -1.58 21.48 3.97
C HIS A 311 -0.88 21.75 2.64
N PHE A 312 -0.52 23.03 2.39
CA PHE A 312 0.11 23.44 1.14
C PHE A 312 1.54 22.94 0.99
N GLN A 313 2.29 22.73 2.08
CA GLN A 313 3.68 22.28 2.02
C GLN A 313 3.86 20.98 1.22
N GLY A 314 3.03 19.99 1.48
CA GLY A 314 3.08 18.73 0.72
C GLY A 314 2.71 18.92 -0.75
N GLN A 315 1.73 19.77 -1.03
CA GLN A 315 1.32 20.10 -2.39
C GLN A 315 2.45 20.83 -3.14
N ALA A 316 3.15 21.76 -2.49
CA ALA A 316 4.27 22.51 -3.08
C ALA A 316 5.42 21.57 -3.49
N VAL A 317 5.79 20.60 -2.63
CA VAL A 317 6.83 19.60 -2.97
C VAL A 317 6.41 18.76 -4.18
N ALA A 318 5.15 18.33 -4.23
CA ALA A 318 4.64 17.57 -5.38
C ALA A 318 4.64 18.41 -6.67
N MET A 319 4.15 19.64 -6.61
CA MET A 319 4.14 20.54 -7.77
C MET A 319 5.56 20.85 -8.27
N ALA A 320 6.51 21.11 -7.37
CA ALA A 320 7.90 21.33 -7.74
C ALA A 320 8.52 20.10 -8.45
N ALA A 321 8.16 18.91 -8.00
CA ALA A 321 8.58 17.68 -8.67
C ALA A 321 7.93 17.50 -10.05
N PHE A 322 6.67 17.89 -10.20
CA PHE A 322 5.95 17.84 -11.48
C PHE A 322 6.54 18.85 -12.48
N GLU A 323 6.87 20.08 -12.03
CA GLU A 323 7.55 21.09 -12.85
C GLU A 323 8.93 20.61 -13.35
N MET A 324 9.67 19.86 -12.53
CA MET A 324 10.97 19.27 -12.91
C MET A 324 10.83 18.11 -13.90
N GLY A 325 9.64 17.50 -14.00
CA GLY A 325 9.39 16.22 -14.63
C GLY A 325 9.51 15.08 -13.60
N PHE A 326 8.41 14.42 -13.29
CA PHE A 326 8.31 13.53 -12.14
C PHE A 326 9.32 12.37 -12.17
N GLY A 327 9.56 11.76 -13.34
CA GLY A 327 10.55 10.69 -13.49
C GLY A 327 11.98 11.15 -13.11
N LYS A 328 12.35 12.39 -13.43
CA LYS A 328 13.63 12.99 -13.03
C LYS A 328 13.65 13.25 -11.51
N ALA A 329 12.60 13.85 -10.97
CA ALA A 329 12.50 14.13 -9.53
C ALA A 329 12.53 12.86 -8.65
N ALA A 330 12.03 11.75 -9.17
CA ALA A 330 12.00 10.45 -8.49
C ALA A 330 13.23 9.58 -8.75
N SER A 331 14.17 10.00 -9.60
CA SER A 331 15.33 9.18 -10.03
C SER A 331 16.22 8.72 -8.86
N ASN A 332 16.33 9.53 -7.80
CA ASN A 332 17.08 9.21 -6.59
C ASN A 332 16.54 7.96 -5.83
N ILE A 333 15.32 7.58 -6.11
CA ILE A 333 14.66 6.40 -5.52
C ILE A 333 14.56 5.28 -6.55
N ILE A 334 14.06 5.57 -7.75
CA ILE A 334 13.74 4.56 -8.75
C ILE A 334 15.00 3.81 -9.20
N GLY A 335 16.07 4.52 -9.52
CA GLY A 335 17.31 3.93 -10.00
C GLY A 335 17.93 2.94 -8.99
N PRO A 336 18.30 3.40 -7.78
CA PRO A 336 18.84 2.51 -6.74
C PRO A 336 17.92 1.35 -6.39
N THR A 337 16.60 1.58 -6.33
CA THR A 337 15.63 0.51 -6.02
C THR A 337 15.61 -0.58 -7.09
N ASN A 338 15.64 -0.20 -8.37
CA ASN A 338 15.69 -1.18 -9.46
C ASN A 338 17.00 -2.00 -9.43
N GLU A 339 18.13 -1.37 -9.11
CA GLU A 339 19.40 -2.11 -8.93
C GLU A 339 19.34 -3.04 -7.70
N SER A 340 18.79 -2.59 -6.58
CA SER A 340 18.58 -3.42 -5.39
C SER A 340 17.67 -4.61 -5.67
N ARG A 341 16.61 -4.44 -6.50
CA ARG A 341 15.73 -5.53 -6.93
C ARG A 341 16.50 -6.61 -7.69
N LYS A 342 17.42 -6.23 -8.58
CA LYS A 342 18.30 -7.18 -9.30
C LYS A 342 19.20 -7.96 -8.35
N VAL A 343 19.76 -7.28 -7.33
CA VAL A 343 20.55 -7.93 -6.27
C VAL A 343 19.72 -8.96 -5.53
N VAL A 344 18.51 -8.59 -5.08
CA VAL A 344 17.59 -9.50 -4.38
C VAL A 344 17.24 -10.71 -5.26
N ARG A 345 16.83 -10.48 -6.51
CA ARG A 345 16.47 -11.55 -7.46
C ARG A 345 17.58 -12.56 -7.62
N ARG A 346 18.80 -12.06 -7.89
CA ARG A 346 19.98 -12.90 -8.06
C ARG A 346 20.28 -13.71 -6.80
N PHE A 347 20.37 -13.02 -5.66
CA PHE A 347 20.73 -13.67 -4.39
C PHE A 347 19.74 -14.79 -4.02
N LEU A 348 18.44 -14.51 -4.06
CA LEU A 348 17.40 -15.48 -3.69
C LEU A 348 17.39 -16.67 -4.66
N THR A 349 17.63 -16.43 -5.96
CA THR A 349 17.71 -17.47 -6.97
C THR A 349 18.94 -18.35 -6.75
N ASP A 350 20.13 -17.75 -6.56
CA ASP A 350 21.40 -18.47 -6.42
C ASP A 350 21.43 -19.34 -5.14
N HIS A 351 20.70 -18.94 -4.10
CA HIS A 351 20.57 -19.69 -2.85
C HIS A 351 19.35 -20.61 -2.79
N GLY A 352 18.59 -20.73 -3.88
CA GLY A 352 17.46 -21.65 -3.99
C GLY A 352 16.26 -21.32 -3.11
N TYR A 353 16.08 -20.04 -2.73
CA TYR A 353 14.90 -19.61 -1.99
C TYR A 353 13.63 -19.73 -2.85
N ARG A 354 12.53 -20.07 -2.21
CA ARG A 354 11.20 -19.89 -2.77
C ARG A 354 10.75 -18.46 -2.43
N PHE A 355 10.45 -17.65 -3.45
CA PHE A 355 10.10 -16.25 -3.25
C PHE A 355 9.15 -15.73 -4.32
N ILE A 356 8.48 -14.61 -4.00
CA ILE A 356 7.71 -13.81 -4.92
C ILE A 356 8.42 -12.47 -5.04
N LEU A 357 8.66 -12.04 -6.27
CA LEU A 357 9.30 -10.77 -6.59
C LEU A 357 8.84 -10.34 -7.99
N GLY A 358 8.02 -9.29 -8.03
CA GLY A 358 7.58 -8.68 -9.29
C GLY A 358 8.62 -7.72 -9.90
N ASP A 359 8.17 -6.94 -10.87
CA ASP A 359 9.00 -5.97 -11.59
C ASP A 359 8.90 -4.56 -11.00
N GLY A 360 8.20 -4.43 -9.87
CA GLY A 360 7.95 -3.15 -9.22
C GLY A 360 7.91 -3.20 -7.70
N GLY A 361 7.75 -2.01 -7.10
CA GLY A 361 7.68 -1.83 -5.65
C GLY A 361 9.02 -1.98 -4.94
N TYR A 362 8.94 -2.21 -3.63
CA TYR A 362 10.07 -2.28 -2.70
C TYR A 362 10.31 -3.66 -2.10
N TYR A 363 9.50 -4.68 -2.46
CA TYR A 363 9.37 -5.87 -1.63
C TYR A 363 9.62 -7.15 -2.40
N ALA A 364 10.33 -8.06 -1.71
CA ALA A 364 10.31 -9.49 -1.99
C ALA A 364 9.58 -10.19 -0.86
N PHE A 365 8.76 -11.17 -1.19
CA PHE A 365 8.08 -12.02 -0.22
C PHE A 365 8.73 -13.40 -0.27
N VAL A 366 9.40 -13.80 0.82
CA VAL A 366 10.32 -14.93 0.84
C VAL A 366 9.77 -15.99 1.77
N ASN A 367 9.66 -17.22 1.29
CA ASN A 367 9.25 -18.36 2.10
C ASN A 367 10.37 -18.76 3.06
N VAL A 368 10.05 -18.84 4.34
CA VAL A 368 10.96 -19.21 5.43
C VAL A 368 10.48 -20.42 6.21
N GLY A 369 9.42 -21.05 5.74
CA GLY A 369 8.81 -22.22 6.35
C GLY A 369 9.80 -23.35 6.69
N PRO A 370 10.71 -23.76 5.80
CA PRO A 370 11.67 -24.82 6.10
C PRO A 370 12.54 -24.55 7.34
N TRP A 371 12.99 -23.33 7.53
CA TRP A 371 13.81 -22.94 8.69
C TRP A 371 12.98 -22.81 9.97
N MET A 372 11.73 -22.36 9.85
CA MET A 372 10.80 -22.35 10.99
C MET A 372 10.53 -23.78 11.47
N ASP A 373 10.35 -24.74 10.55
CA ASP A 373 10.14 -26.15 10.88
C ASP A 373 11.38 -26.76 11.55
N ALA A 374 12.57 -26.53 11.00
CA ALA A 374 13.84 -27.02 11.55
C ALA A 374 14.07 -26.54 12.99
N ALA A 375 13.73 -25.29 13.27
CA ALA A 375 13.87 -24.68 14.60
C ALA A 375 12.62 -24.86 15.50
N ASN A 376 11.58 -25.55 15.03
CA ASN A 376 10.30 -25.71 15.74
C ASN A 376 9.71 -24.36 16.21
N MET A 377 9.77 -23.36 15.34
CA MET A 377 9.22 -22.03 15.61
C MET A 377 7.71 -22.00 15.39
N ALA A 378 6.99 -21.39 16.32
CA ALA A 378 5.52 -21.38 16.31
C ALA A 378 4.94 -20.50 15.19
N ASP A 379 5.59 -19.37 14.89
CA ASP A 379 5.13 -18.37 13.94
C ASP A 379 6.29 -17.54 13.35
N SER A 380 5.99 -16.76 12.33
CA SER A 380 6.98 -15.86 11.70
C SER A 380 7.47 -14.75 12.63
N PHE A 381 6.73 -14.41 13.69
CA PHE A 381 7.15 -13.41 14.65
C PHE A 381 8.32 -13.89 15.51
N ALA A 382 8.32 -15.18 15.92
CA ALA A 382 9.45 -15.79 16.62
C ALA A 382 10.72 -15.78 15.76
N LEU A 383 10.59 -16.08 14.45
CA LEU A 383 11.70 -16.01 13.52
C LEU A 383 12.27 -14.58 13.40
N ILE A 384 11.41 -13.57 13.29
CA ILE A 384 11.85 -12.16 13.17
C ILE A 384 12.56 -11.70 14.44
N GLU A 385 12.12 -12.12 15.61
CA GLU A 385 12.79 -11.79 16.86
C GLU A 385 14.21 -12.36 16.87
N HIS A 386 14.40 -13.63 16.47
CA HIS A 386 15.72 -14.27 16.32
C HIS A 386 16.60 -13.48 15.32
N LEU A 387 16.10 -13.23 14.11
CA LEU A 387 16.87 -12.52 13.09
C LEU A 387 17.28 -11.11 13.55
N ALA A 388 16.39 -10.39 14.21
CA ALA A 388 16.68 -9.04 14.66
C ALA A 388 17.59 -9.01 15.90
N ALA A 389 17.36 -9.87 16.91
CA ALA A 389 18.09 -9.85 18.17
C ALA A 389 19.46 -10.51 18.10
N ASP A 390 19.64 -11.54 17.26
CA ASP A 390 20.87 -12.32 17.17
C ASP A 390 21.69 -12.00 15.93
N TYR A 391 21.06 -11.57 14.84
CA TYR A 391 21.71 -11.27 13.57
C TYR A 391 21.61 -9.82 13.12
N GLY A 392 20.89 -8.96 13.85
CA GLY A 392 20.80 -7.52 13.55
C GLY A 392 20.14 -7.19 12.22
N ILE A 393 19.26 -8.06 11.72
CA ILE A 393 18.48 -7.84 10.50
C ILE A 393 16.98 -7.78 10.79
N ALA A 394 16.34 -6.67 10.44
CA ALA A 394 14.90 -6.51 10.56
C ALA A 394 14.21 -6.75 9.23
N VAL A 395 13.24 -7.64 9.22
CA VAL A 395 12.29 -7.88 8.11
C VAL A 395 10.88 -7.93 8.68
N VAL A 396 9.83 -8.03 7.86
CA VAL A 396 8.45 -8.06 8.35
C VAL A 396 7.91 -9.48 8.30
N PRO A 397 7.35 -9.99 9.43
CA PRO A 397 6.73 -11.31 9.44
C PRO A 397 5.48 -11.33 8.55
N GLY A 398 5.33 -12.38 7.77
CA GLY A 398 4.19 -12.52 6.86
C GLY A 398 2.87 -12.68 7.59
N GLY A 399 2.88 -13.26 8.80
CA GLY A 399 1.72 -13.34 9.67
C GLY A 399 1.14 -11.99 10.10
N ALA A 400 1.90 -10.88 9.94
CA ALA A 400 1.37 -9.53 10.13
C ALA A 400 0.37 -9.10 9.05
N PHE A 401 0.37 -9.75 7.89
CA PHE A 401 -0.52 -9.43 6.76
C PHE A 401 -1.76 -10.33 6.74
N SER A 402 -1.57 -11.63 6.91
CA SER A 402 -2.62 -12.63 7.08
C SER A 402 -2.03 -13.95 7.60
N GLU A 403 -2.89 -14.88 8.07
CA GLU A 403 -2.45 -16.21 8.51
C GLU A 403 -1.74 -16.99 7.40
N GLU A 404 -2.20 -16.86 6.16
CA GLU A 404 -1.59 -17.53 5.00
C GLU A 404 -0.17 -17.04 4.72
N GLY A 405 0.15 -15.83 5.16
CA GLY A 405 1.49 -15.26 5.07
C GLY A 405 2.46 -15.74 6.14
N ASP A 406 2.01 -16.48 7.16
CA ASP A 406 2.84 -16.74 8.36
C ASP A 406 4.10 -17.57 8.10
N ARG A 407 4.16 -18.32 7.01
CA ARG A 407 5.38 -19.05 6.60
C ARG A 407 6.32 -18.22 5.71
N TRP A 408 6.07 -16.92 5.59
CA TRP A 408 6.78 -16.00 4.73
C TRP A 408 7.26 -14.79 5.50
N ILE A 409 8.22 -14.08 4.92
CA ILE A 409 8.64 -12.74 5.38
C ILE A 409 8.62 -11.75 4.21
N ARG A 410 8.37 -10.49 4.51
CA ARG A 410 8.58 -9.40 3.56
C ARG A 410 9.96 -8.79 3.77
N PHE A 411 10.82 -8.91 2.77
CA PHE A 411 12.11 -8.24 2.69
C PHE A 411 11.95 -6.95 1.88
N SER A 412 12.25 -5.80 2.47
CA SER A 412 12.29 -4.51 1.77
C SER A 412 13.68 -4.24 1.22
N TYR A 413 13.76 -3.93 -0.07
CA TYR A 413 14.98 -3.49 -0.74
C TYR A 413 14.96 -1.99 -1.07
N ALA A 414 14.20 -1.18 -0.31
CA ALA A 414 14.29 0.28 -0.32
C ALA A 414 15.60 0.76 0.34
N LEU A 415 16.71 0.19 -0.07
CA LEU A 415 18.06 0.34 0.45
C LEU A 415 19.04 0.51 -0.72
N PRO A 416 20.22 1.11 -0.52
CA PRO A 416 21.29 1.07 -1.50
C PRO A 416 21.65 -0.37 -1.90
N PRO A 417 22.03 -0.64 -3.16
CA PRO A 417 22.32 -2.00 -3.64
C PRO A 417 23.35 -2.78 -2.81
N GLU A 418 24.41 -2.10 -2.39
CA GLU A 418 25.46 -2.68 -1.54
C GLU A 418 24.96 -3.02 -0.14
N ILE A 419 24.10 -2.18 0.45
CA ILE A 419 23.48 -2.45 1.74
C ILE A 419 22.45 -3.58 1.61
N THR A 420 21.72 -3.62 0.50
CA THR A 420 20.80 -4.72 0.20
C THR A 420 21.53 -6.07 0.14
N ALA A 421 22.69 -6.13 -0.51
CA ALA A 421 23.51 -7.35 -0.57
C ALA A 421 23.96 -7.78 0.84
N GLN A 422 24.46 -6.87 1.64
CA GLN A 422 24.91 -7.16 3.02
C GLN A 422 23.75 -7.61 3.91
N ALA A 423 22.58 -6.99 3.77
CA ALA A 423 21.37 -7.36 4.48
C ALA A 423 20.91 -8.79 4.14
N LEU A 424 20.98 -9.17 2.86
CA LEU A 424 20.67 -10.52 2.39
C LEU A 424 21.63 -11.57 2.94
N GLU A 425 22.94 -11.28 2.96
CA GLU A 425 23.93 -12.17 3.58
C GLU A 425 23.65 -12.38 5.06
N ARG A 426 23.32 -11.29 5.78
CA ARG A 426 22.97 -11.35 7.18
C ARG A 426 21.67 -12.15 7.44
N PHE A 427 20.67 -11.96 6.59
CA PHE A 427 19.42 -12.72 6.58
C PHE A 427 19.68 -14.20 6.36
N HIS A 428 20.48 -14.54 5.35
CA HIS A 428 20.84 -15.92 5.04
C HIS A 428 21.60 -16.59 6.18
N ALA A 429 22.58 -15.91 6.76
CA ALA A 429 23.34 -16.42 7.91
C ALA A 429 22.42 -16.72 9.10
N GLY A 430 21.44 -15.84 9.39
CA GLY A 430 20.48 -16.05 10.46
C GLY A 430 19.54 -17.24 10.22
N LEU A 431 19.16 -17.49 8.98
CA LEU A 431 18.36 -18.68 8.64
C LEU A 431 19.21 -19.98 8.71
N LYS A 432 20.44 -19.94 8.18
CA LYS A 432 21.35 -21.10 8.22
C LYS A 432 21.70 -21.55 9.65
N ALA A 433 21.69 -20.67 10.61
CA ALA A 433 21.93 -21.02 12.02
C ALA A 433 20.78 -21.81 12.65
N LEU A 434 19.64 -21.94 11.98
CA LEU A 434 18.48 -22.71 12.42
C LEU A 434 18.46 -24.15 11.85
N GLU A 435 19.34 -24.48 10.91
CA GLU A 435 19.52 -25.84 10.37
C GLU A 435 20.35 -26.71 11.31
#